data_a69cca54d37d909739819f931f6f381d
#
_entry.id   a69cca54d37d909739819f931f6f381d
#
_cell.length_a   1.000
_cell.length_b   1.000
_cell.length_c   1.000
_cell.angle_alpha   90.00
_cell.angle_beta   90.00
_cell.angle_gamma   90.00
#
_symmetry.space_group_name_H-M   'P 1'
#
loop_
_entity.id
_entity.type
_entity.pdbx_description
1 polymer ?
#
loop_
_entity_poly.entity_id
_entity_poly.type
_entity_poly.pdbx_seq_one_letter_code
_entity_poly.pdbx_strand_id
1 'polypeptide(L)'
;GPGVEVPSTQADVWCWIRGTDRGEITHLGRSVTAQLSPAFERSRLVDGFKFDVSREIGRDLSGYEDGTENPSGDDAVEAAITQGAGAGIDGSSFVGVQKWVHDLDQFQSLSGDDRDNIFGRHMSDNEEFDEAPESAHVKRTAQESFDPEAFVVRRSMPWSDETGEG
;
A
#
# COMPACT_ATOMS: atom_id res chain seq x y z
N GLY A 1 -12.41 -13.85 -3.76
CA GLY A 1 -12.93 -14.72 -4.82
C GLY A 1 -13.18 -16.12 -4.30
N PRO A 2 -13.84 -17.01 -5.06
CA PRO A 2 -14.08 -18.38 -4.60
C PRO A 2 -12.79 -19.09 -4.19
N GLY A 3 -12.75 -19.68 -2.98
CA GLY A 3 -11.58 -20.37 -2.45
C GLY A 3 -10.50 -19.48 -1.85
N VAL A 4 -10.72 -18.16 -1.80
CA VAL A 4 -9.81 -17.22 -1.13
C VAL A 4 -10.50 -16.59 0.06
N GLU A 5 -9.94 -16.79 1.25
CA GLU A 5 -10.37 -16.10 2.45
C GLU A 5 -9.61 -14.78 2.58
N VAL A 6 -10.34 -13.69 2.77
CA VAL A 6 -9.77 -12.38 3.09
C VAL A 6 -10.09 -12.10 4.55
N PRO A 7 -9.14 -12.35 5.47
CA PRO A 7 -9.40 -12.16 6.89
C PRO A 7 -9.56 -10.67 7.21
N SER A 8 -10.51 -10.38 8.11
CA SER A 8 -10.67 -9.05 8.69
C SER A 8 -10.24 -9.10 10.14
N THR A 9 -9.10 -8.49 10.42
CA THR A 9 -8.51 -8.44 11.77
C THR A 9 -8.51 -6.99 12.24
N GLN A 10 -9.31 -6.70 13.27
CA GLN A 10 -9.44 -5.34 13.79
C GLN A 10 -8.27 -4.99 14.71
N ALA A 11 -7.89 -3.72 14.71
CA ALA A 11 -7.01 -3.11 15.70
C ALA A 11 -7.65 -1.82 16.19
N ASP A 12 -7.54 -1.52 17.47
CA ASP A 12 -8.15 -0.33 18.08
C ASP A 12 -7.38 0.94 17.72
N VAL A 13 -6.07 0.82 17.55
CA VAL A 13 -5.18 1.93 17.19
C VAL A 13 -4.19 1.49 16.14
N TRP A 14 -4.07 2.28 15.09
CA TRP A 14 -3.02 2.16 14.09
C TRP A 14 -2.20 3.45 14.05
N CYS A 15 -0.88 3.32 14.12
CA CYS A 15 0.04 4.45 14.10
C CYS A 15 0.99 4.33 12.92
N TRP A 16 0.99 5.31 12.05
CA TRP A 16 1.95 5.41 10.96
C TRP A 16 3.01 6.45 11.27
N ILE A 17 4.22 5.98 11.58
CA ILE A 17 5.36 6.83 11.92
C ILE A 17 6.23 6.98 10.68
N ARG A 18 6.50 8.22 10.30
CA ARG A 18 7.25 8.57 9.09
C ARG A 18 8.46 9.42 9.46
N GLY A 19 9.55 9.24 8.71
CA GLY A 19 10.77 10.03 8.86
C GLY A 19 11.85 9.54 7.88
N THR A 20 12.98 10.21 7.88
CA THR A 20 14.13 9.91 7.02
C THR A 20 15.28 9.28 7.81
N ASP A 21 15.29 9.43 9.13
CA ASP A 21 16.29 8.82 10.01
C ASP A 21 15.67 7.64 10.78
N ARG A 22 16.25 6.46 10.58
CA ARG A 22 15.74 5.21 11.19
C ARG A 22 15.84 5.22 12.71
N GLY A 23 16.86 5.85 13.26
CA GLY A 23 17.05 5.98 14.72
C GLY A 23 15.95 6.85 15.35
N GLU A 24 15.66 7.99 14.74
CA GLU A 24 14.59 8.89 15.18
C GLU A 24 13.24 8.21 15.11
N ILE A 25 12.91 7.54 13.99
CA ILE A 25 11.67 6.78 13.83
C ILE A 25 11.55 5.70 14.92
N THR A 26 12.64 4.98 15.21
CA THR A 26 12.68 3.95 16.24
C THR A 26 12.39 4.54 17.63
N HIS A 27 13.03 5.66 17.97
CA HIS A 27 12.79 6.34 19.24
C HIS A 27 11.36 6.87 19.35
N LEU A 28 10.82 7.46 18.29
CA LEU A 28 9.44 7.92 18.25
C LEU A 28 8.46 6.76 18.43
N GLY A 29 8.68 5.62 17.74
CA GLY A 29 7.87 4.41 17.89
C GLY A 29 7.88 3.85 19.31
N ARG A 30 9.04 3.87 19.97
CA ARG A 30 9.16 3.48 21.39
C ARG A 30 8.39 4.44 22.30
N SER A 31 8.46 5.75 22.04
CA SER A 31 7.73 6.77 22.80
C SER A 31 6.22 6.59 22.65
N VAL A 32 5.71 6.43 21.44
CA VAL A 32 4.29 6.15 21.16
C VAL A 32 3.83 4.89 21.89
N THR A 33 4.60 3.80 21.77
CA THR A 33 4.30 2.54 22.48
C THR A 33 4.22 2.74 23.99
N ALA A 34 5.16 3.48 24.60
CA ALA A 34 5.16 3.74 26.03
C ALA A 34 3.94 4.58 26.48
N GLN A 35 3.53 5.56 25.67
CA GLN A 35 2.37 6.40 25.97
C GLN A 35 1.05 5.63 25.86
N LEU A 36 0.96 4.69 24.92
CA LEU A 36 -0.25 3.88 24.71
C LEU A 36 -0.34 2.66 25.66
N SER A 37 0.78 2.19 26.20
CA SER A 37 0.85 0.96 26.99
C SER A 37 -0.06 0.89 28.24
N PRO A 38 -0.51 1.98 28.87
CA PRO A 38 -1.47 1.88 29.94
C PRO A 38 -2.86 1.35 29.55
N ALA A 39 -3.22 1.45 28.26
CA ALA A 39 -4.53 1.07 27.75
C ALA A 39 -4.48 0.10 26.56
N PHE A 40 -3.34 -0.02 25.88
CA PHE A 40 -3.20 -0.81 24.66
C PHE A 40 -1.94 -1.67 24.68
N GLU A 41 -2.04 -2.87 24.12
CA GLU A 41 -0.91 -3.73 23.84
C GLU A 41 -0.53 -3.65 22.36
N ARG A 42 0.76 -3.58 22.07
CA ARG A 42 1.23 -3.57 20.69
C ARG A 42 1.16 -4.99 20.10
N SER A 43 0.21 -5.23 19.20
CA SER A 43 0.04 -6.52 18.54
C SER A 43 0.99 -6.72 17.35
N ARG A 44 1.36 -5.65 16.64
CA ARG A 44 2.21 -5.74 15.44
C ARG A 44 3.10 -4.51 15.27
N LEU A 45 4.26 -4.73 14.70
CA LEU A 45 5.16 -3.71 14.16
C LEU A 45 5.63 -4.18 12.78
N VAL A 46 5.61 -3.27 11.81
CA VAL A 46 6.20 -3.50 10.48
C VAL A 46 7.13 -2.32 10.19
N ASP A 47 8.37 -2.62 9.84
CA ASP A 47 9.38 -1.64 9.45
C ASP A 47 9.40 -1.57 7.93
N GLY A 48 8.77 -0.54 7.37
CA GLY A 48 8.73 -0.29 5.93
C GLY A 48 9.77 0.74 5.52
N PHE A 49 10.15 0.72 4.26
CA PHE A 49 11.14 1.64 3.71
C PHE A 49 10.74 2.12 2.31
N LYS A 50 11.39 3.17 1.84
CA LYS A 50 11.26 3.61 0.45
C LYS A 50 12.39 2.97 -0.37
N PHE A 51 12.02 2.23 -1.40
CA PHE A 51 12.96 1.70 -2.38
C PHE A 51 13.08 2.67 -3.56
N ASP A 52 14.28 2.76 -4.14
CA ASP A 52 14.67 3.67 -5.22
C ASP A 52 14.36 5.15 -4.88
N VAL A 53 15.02 5.64 -3.83
CA VAL A 53 14.87 7.01 -3.32
C VAL A 53 15.29 8.11 -4.31
N SER A 54 15.95 7.73 -5.42
CA SER A 54 16.33 8.66 -6.49
C SER A 54 15.13 9.10 -7.35
N ARG A 55 14.01 8.38 -7.27
CA ARG A 55 12.78 8.65 -8.01
C ARG A 55 11.77 9.38 -7.14
N GLU A 56 10.95 10.20 -7.78
CA GLU A 56 9.83 10.87 -7.12
C GLU A 56 8.82 9.84 -6.60
N ILE A 57 8.46 8.89 -7.47
CA ILE A 57 7.64 7.72 -7.15
C ILE A 57 8.59 6.56 -6.86
N GLY A 58 8.39 5.90 -5.73
CA GLY A 58 9.18 4.73 -5.34
C GLY A 58 8.77 3.49 -6.13
N ARG A 59 9.60 2.47 -6.01
CA ARG A 59 9.30 1.13 -6.51
C ARG A 59 8.93 0.20 -5.36
N ASP A 60 8.19 -0.84 -5.66
CA ASP A 60 8.09 -1.98 -4.76
C ASP A 60 9.25 -2.98 -5.01
N LEU A 61 9.28 -4.09 -4.26
CA LEU A 61 10.35 -5.09 -4.40
C LEU A 61 10.27 -5.89 -5.69
N SER A 62 9.17 -5.83 -6.44
CA SER A 62 9.08 -6.39 -7.80
C SER A 62 9.88 -5.57 -8.81
N GLY A 63 10.18 -4.30 -8.49
CA GLY A 63 10.87 -3.35 -9.35
C GLY A 63 9.93 -2.42 -10.14
N TYR A 64 8.61 -2.58 -10.02
CA TYR A 64 7.63 -1.69 -10.66
C TYR A 64 7.37 -0.44 -9.79
N GLU A 65 7.01 0.66 -10.43
CA GLU A 65 6.60 1.87 -9.74
C GLU A 65 5.22 1.68 -9.10
N ASP A 66 5.03 2.22 -7.91
CA ASP A 66 3.79 2.11 -7.17
C ASP A 66 3.28 3.48 -6.69
N GLY A 67 1.97 3.69 -6.85
CA GLY A 67 1.31 4.93 -6.42
C GLY A 67 1.16 5.99 -7.51
N THR A 68 1.31 5.64 -8.79
CA THR A 68 1.14 6.58 -9.91
C THR A 68 -0.30 7.02 -10.11
N GLU A 69 -1.28 6.16 -9.79
CA GLU A 69 -2.72 6.38 -10.02
C GLU A 69 -3.47 6.86 -8.76
N ASN A 70 -2.78 7.50 -7.83
CA ASN A 70 -3.45 8.10 -6.70
C ASN A 70 -4.19 9.38 -7.11
N PRO A 71 -5.41 9.61 -6.64
CA PRO A 71 -6.04 10.91 -6.75
C PRO A 71 -5.21 11.97 -6.03
N SER A 72 -5.29 13.20 -6.47
CA SER A 72 -4.52 14.32 -5.94
C SER A 72 -5.39 15.56 -5.68
N GLY A 73 -4.89 16.50 -4.90
CA GLY A 73 -5.63 17.73 -4.60
C GLY A 73 -7.01 17.46 -3.94
N ASP A 74 -8.05 18.07 -4.48
CA ASP A 74 -9.41 17.94 -3.96
C ASP A 74 -9.98 16.54 -4.15
N ASP A 75 -9.62 15.85 -5.24
CA ASP A 75 -10.06 14.48 -5.50
C ASP A 75 -9.52 13.50 -4.44
N ALA A 76 -8.29 13.72 -3.95
CA ALA A 76 -7.73 12.93 -2.86
C ALA A 76 -8.47 13.17 -1.53
N VAL A 77 -8.91 14.40 -1.29
CA VAL A 77 -9.74 14.73 -0.12
C VAL A 77 -11.10 14.05 -0.22
N GLU A 78 -11.74 14.11 -1.40
CA GLU A 78 -13.02 13.45 -1.63
C GLU A 78 -12.93 11.93 -1.45
N ALA A 79 -11.85 11.31 -1.98
CA ALA A 79 -11.63 9.87 -1.87
C ALA A 79 -11.29 9.40 -0.44
N ALA A 80 -10.64 10.23 0.38
CA ALA A 80 -10.06 9.79 1.65
C ALA A 80 -10.78 10.32 2.89
N ILE A 81 -11.49 11.45 2.80
CA ILE A 81 -12.10 12.10 3.96
C ILE A 81 -13.62 11.95 3.93
N THR A 82 -14.15 11.35 4.96
CA THR A 82 -15.58 11.12 5.12
C THR A 82 -16.34 12.45 5.25
N GLN A 83 -17.41 12.61 4.48
CA GLN A 83 -18.31 13.76 4.50
C GLN A 83 -19.76 13.31 4.49
N GLY A 84 -20.62 14.03 5.22
CA GLY A 84 -22.06 13.76 5.24
C GLY A 84 -22.49 12.54 6.05
N ALA A 85 -21.58 11.93 6.82
CA ALA A 85 -21.87 10.77 7.68
C ALA A 85 -22.30 11.18 9.11
N GLY A 86 -22.20 12.47 9.43
CA GLY A 86 -22.65 13.04 10.69
C GLY A 86 -21.55 13.32 11.71
N ALA A 87 -21.98 13.91 12.82
CA ALA A 87 -21.07 14.34 13.88
C ALA A 87 -20.25 13.18 14.45
N GLY A 88 -18.94 13.37 14.55
CA GLY A 88 -17.98 12.39 15.06
C GLY A 88 -17.40 11.46 13.98
N ILE A 89 -17.96 11.46 12.76
CA ILE A 89 -17.44 10.71 11.62
C ILE A 89 -16.95 11.65 10.52
N ASP A 90 -17.65 12.76 10.29
CA ASP A 90 -17.23 13.78 9.33
C ASP A 90 -15.84 14.30 9.63
N GLY A 91 -14.99 14.37 8.60
CA GLY A 91 -13.58 14.72 8.69
C GLY A 91 -12.65 13.57 9.10
N SER A 92 -13.17 12.37 9.33
CA SER A 92 -12.37 11.17 9.58
C SER A 92 -11.96 10.48 8.28
N SER A 93 -11.07 9.49 8.40
CA SER A 93 -10.71 8.56 7.33
C SER A 93 -10.80 7.13 7.82
N PHE A 94 -11.19 6.23 6.94
CA PHE A 94 -11.09 4.79 7.16
C PHE A 94 -9.79 4.28 6.54
N VAL A 95 -9.07 3.40 7.27
CA VAL A 95 -7.77 2.88 6.83
C VAL A 95 -7.81 1.36 6.81
N GLY A 96 -7.56 0.79 5.62
CA GLY A 96 -7.31 -0.64 5.47
C GLY A 96 -5.80 -0.86 5.32
N VAL A 97 -5.21 -1.72 6.15
CA VAL A 97 -3.79 -2.07 6.09
C VAL A 97 -3.66 -3.55 5.75
N GLN A 98 -2.89 -3.84 4.71
CA GLN A 98 -2.61 -5.20 4.27
C GLN A 98 -1.10 -5.43 4.24
N LYS A 99 -0.64 -6.52 4.84
CA LYS A 99 0.74 -6.98 4.70
C LYS A 99 0.76 -8.10 3.67
N TRP A 100 1.46 -7.89 2.57
CA TRP A 100 1.67 -8.86 1.52
C TRP A 100 3.03 -9.51 1.67
N VAL A 101 3.11 -10.81 1.37
CA VAL A 101 4.37 -11.55 1.22
C VAL A 101 4.42 -12.01 -0.22
N HIS A 102 5.43 -11.56 -0.95
CA HIS A 102 5.60 -11.85 -2.36
C HIS A 102 6.53 -13.05 -2.55
N ASP A 103 6.19 -13.95 -3.48
CA ASP A 103 7.13 -14.94 -3.98
C ASP A 103 8.05 -14.28 -5.02
N LEU A 104 9.03 -13.53 -4.51
CA LEU A 104 9.96 -12.77 -5.35
C LEU A 104 10.84 -13.68 -6.21
N ASP A 105 11.19 -14.87 -5.73
CA ASP A 105 12.00 -15.84 -6.49
C ASP A 105 11.20 -16.34 -7.69
N GLN A 106 9.95 -16.73 -7.49
CA GLN A 106 9.07 -17.13 -8.60
C GLN A 106 8.87 -15.98 -9.57
N PHE A 107 8.59 -14.78 -9.08
CA PHE A 107 8.37 -13.60 -9.91
C PHE A 107 9.62 -13.26 -10.75
N GLN A 108 10.80 -13.28 -10.15
CA GLN A 108 12.06 -12.98 -10.83
C GLN A 108 12.46 -14.07 -11.87
N SER A 109 11.96 -15.30 -11.72
CA SER A 109 12.19 -16.38 -12.68
C SER A 109 11.42 -16.21 -13.99
N LEU A 110 10.40 -15.35 -14.02
CA LEU A 110 9.60 -15.06 -15.21
C LEU A 110 10.38 -14.20 -16.22
N SER A 111 9.97 -14.28 -17.49
CA SER A 111 10.47 -13.36 -18.52
C SER A 111 10.06 -11.90 -18.22
N GLY A 112 10.75 -10.92 -18.82
CA GLY A 112 10.36 -9.51 -18.71
C GLY A 112 8.92 -9.27 -19.16
N ASP A 113 8.57 -9.84 -20.33
CA ASP A 113 7.23 -9.70 -20.90
C ASP A 113 6.14 -10.33 -20.02
N ASP A 114 6.41 -11.48 -19.38
CA ASP A 114 5.46 -12.09 -18.45
C ASP A 114 5.27 -11.23 -17.21
N ARG A 115 6.34 -10.64 -16.68
CA ARG A 115 6.26 -9.72 -15.54
C ARG A 115 5.47 -8.46 -15.88
N ASP A 116 5.76 -7.86 -17.03
CA ASP A 116 5.03 -6.69 -17.54
C ASP A 116 3.53 -7.02 -17.72
N ASN A 117 3.19 -8.21 -18.25
CA ASN A 117 1.81 -8.66 -18.37
C ASN A 117 1.09 -8.88 -17.03
N ILE A 118 1.80 -9.26 -15.96
CA ILE A 118 1.21 -9.37 -14.62
C ILE A 118 0.78 -8.00 -14.11
N PHE A 119 1.59 -6.97 -14.33
CA PHE A 119 1.26 -5.61 -13.92
C PHE A 119 0.33 -4.89 -14.92
N GLY A 120 0.50 -5.14 -16.22
CA GLY A 120 -0.14 -4.39 -17.29
C GLY A 120 0.63 -3.10 -17.64
N ARG A 121 1.90 -3.01 -17.20
CA ARG A 121 2.79 -1.86 -17.41
C ARG A 121 4.20 -2.33 -17.76
N HIS A 122 4.92 -1.52 -18.51
CA HIS A 122 6.34 -1.72 -18.75
C HIS A 122 7.17 -1.30 -17.53
N MET A 123 8.07 -2.16 -17.08
CA MET A 123 9.00 -1.83 -15.99
C MET A 123 9.93 -0.67 -16.34
N SER A 124 10.23 -0.47 -17.63
CA SER A 124 11.20 0.52 -18.11
C SER A 124 10.77 1.96 -17.92
N ASP A 125 9.51 2.26 -18.22
CA ASP A 125 8.94 3.60 -18.30
C ASP A 125 7.61 3.78 -17.57
N ASN A 126 7.09 2.69 -17.01
CA ASN A 126 5.80 2.64 -16.30
C ASN A 126 4.58 2.94 -17.20
N GLU A 127 4.74 2.89 -18.52
CA GLU A 127 3.60 3.04 -19.42
C GLU A 127 2.69 1.82 -19.38
N GLU A 128 1.39 2.07 -19.32
CA GLU A 128 0.36 1.04 -19.38
C GLU A 128 0.11 0.61 -20.82
N PHE A 129 -0.06 -0.69 -21.06
CA PHE A 129 -0.41 -1.13 -22.41
C PHE A 129 -1.91 -1.19 -22.63
N ASP A 130 -2.34 -0.76 -23.83
CA ASP A 130 -3.74 -0.73 -24.24
C ASP A 130 -4.43 -2.09 -24.13
N GLU A 131 -3.72 -3.16 -24.47
CA GLU A 131 -4.23 -4.54 -24.48
C GLU A 131 -3.65 -5.39 -23.33
N ALA A 132 -3.57 -4.83 -22.13
CA ALA A 132 -3.17 -5.60 -20.95
C ALA A 132 -4.12 -6.78 -20.70
N PRO A 133 -3.61 -7.95 -20.25
CA PRO A 133 -4.45 -9.09 -19.88
C PRO A 133 -5.52 -8.72 -18.84
N GLU A 134 -6.69 -9.33 -18.92
CA GLU A 134 -7.78 -9.11 -17.95
C GLU A 134 -7.38 -9.44 -16.51
N SER A 135 -6.34 -10.27 -16.32
CA SER A 135 -5.78 -10.59 -15.01
C SER A 135 -4.73 -9.59 -14.53
N ALA A 136 -4.30 -8.65 -15.38
CA ALA A 136 -3.28 -7.67 -15.04
C ALA A 136 -3.68 -6.80 -13.84
N HIS A 137 -2.69 -6.42 -13.04
CA HIS A 137 -2.90 -5.61 -11.84
C HIS A 137 -3.67 -4.32 -12.14
N VAL A 138 -3.26 -3.58 -13.16
CA VAL A 138 -3.93 -2.32 -13.56
C VAL A 138 -5.42 -2.52 -13.87
N LYS A 139 -5.78 -3.61 -14.55
CA LYS A 139 -7.19 -3.92 -14.87
C LYS A 139 -8.00 -4.30 -13.61
N ARG A 140 -7.37 -4.97 -12.64
CA ARG A 140 -8.05 -5.42 -11.41
C ARG A 140 -8.14 -4.34 -10.33
N THR A 141 -7.35 -3.29 -10.45
CA THR A 141 -7.33 -2.19 -9.49
C THR A 141 -7.81 -0.85 -10.08
N ALA A 142 -8.35 -0.86 -11.29
CA ALA A 142 -8.95 0.31 -11.93
C ALA A 142 -10.17 0.77 -11.13
N GLN A 143 -10.03 1.85 -10.35
CA GLN A 143 -11.01 2.32 -9.36
C GLN A 143 -12.28 2.85 -10.04
N GLU A 144 -12.12 3.43 -11.21
CA GLU A 144 -13.18 3.95 -12.10
C GLU A 144 -14.02 2.85 -12.76
N SER A 145 -13.54 1.61 -12.76
CA SER A 145 -14.25 0.47 -13.38
C SER A 145 -15.36 -0.13 -12.51
N PHE A 146 -15.47 0.33 -11.26
CA PHE A 146 -16.50 -0.14 -10.32
C PHE A 146 -17.81 0.66 -10.47
N ASP A 147 -18.92 0.06 -10.07
CA ASP A 147 -20.24 0.74 -10.00
C ASP A 147 -20.81 0.56 -8.57
N PRO A 148 -20.85 1.62 -7.74
CA PRO A 148 -20.25 2.93 -7.98
C PRO A 148 -18.72 2.90 -8.02
N GLU A 149 -18.11 3.92 -8.63
CA GLU A 149 -16.66 4.11 -8.62
C GLU A 149 -16.09 4.07 -7.19
N ALA A 150 -14.91 3.47 -7.01
CA ALA A 150 -14.36 3.15 -5.70
C ALA A 150 -12.97 3.75 -5.50
N PHE A 151 -12.88 5.07 -5.56
CA PHE A 151 -11.61 5.78 -5.38
C PHE A 151 -11.10 5.69 -3.94
N VAL A 152 -9.81 5.40 -3.81
CA VAL A 152 -9.08 5.37 -2.55
C VAL A 152 -7.70 6.00 -2.74
N VAL A 153 -7.15 6.57 -1.69
CA VAL A 153 -5.74 6.96 -1.66
C VAL A 153 -4.93 5.77 -1.17
N ARG A 154 -4.04 5.25 -2.00
CA ARG A 154 -3.18 4.10 -1.69
C ARG A 154 -1.76 4.55 -1.35
N ARG A 155 -1.16 3.84 -0.44
CA ARG A 155 0.27 3.99 -0.11
C ARG A 155 0.86 2.61 0.13
N SER A 156 1.69 2.17 -0.78
CA SER A 156 2.51 0.98 -0.59
C SER A 156 3.86 1.33 0.00
N MET A 157 4.40 0.41 0.76
CA MET A 157 5.72 0.53 1.38
C MET A 157 6.36 -0.85 1.33
N PRO A 158 7.50 -1.03 0.66
CA PRO A 158 8.31 -2.21 0.82
C PRO A 158 8.65 -2.47 2.29
N TRP A 159 8.66 -3.71 2.67
CA TRP A 159 9.11 -4.18 3.97
C TRP A 159 9.98 -5.41 3.76
N SER A 160 10.82 -5.74 4.70
CA SER A 160 11.53 -7.01 4.72
C SER A 160 11.79 -7.44 6.16
N ASP A 161 11.87 -8.72 6.38
CA ASP A 161 12.27 -9.28 7.66
C ASP A 161 13.69 -9.87 7.62
N GLU A 162 14.07 -10.53 8.70
CA GLU A 162 15.40 -11.14 8.83
C GLU A 162 15.63 -12.36 7.92
N THR A 163 14.54 -12.91 7.33
CA THR A 163 14.62 -14.03 6.36
C THR A 163 14.77 -13.53 4.93
N GLY A 164 14.58 -12.23 4.70
CA GLY A 164 14.57 -11.62 3.38
C GLY A 164 13.22 -11.68 2.69
N GLU A 165 12.16 -12.12 3.38
CA GLU A 165 10.79 -12.02 2.89
C GLU A 165 10.30 -10.56 2.92
N GLY A 166 9.50 -10.20 1.90
CA GLY A 166 8.98 -8.84 1.74
C GLY A 166 7.76 -8.74 0.83
#